data_68dac8bed42d945596f5df62c0e67a7c
#
_entry.id   68dac8bed42d945596f5df62c0e67a7c
#
_cell.length_a   1.000
_cell.length_b   1.000
_cell.length_c   1.000
_cell.angle_alpha   90.00
_cell.angle_beta   90.00
_cell.angle_gamma   90.00
#
_symmetry.space_group_name_H-M   'P 1'
#
loop_
_entity.id
_entity.type
_entity.pdbx_description
1 polymer ?
#
loop_
_entity_poly.entity_id
_entity_poly.type
_entity_poly.pdbx_seq_one_letter_code
_entity_poly.pdbx_strand_id
1 'polypeptide(L)'
;MNLRTFRYIGIVSILAIMTGCAKNAKPSVQPSSAAVPQPQTAAPPDSKPATATETPKVSPKTIIPPEEKRTAASAVIENGQESAKGDAASALEEALDAYTEAKTCREGGDLDGALKALDRAYALMIKADVGADSPLLQEKNDLRLLIAQRLQEIYACQANPAANGGKAIPLVENKWVLDEIKLFQTSERNSFLEAYRRSGLYRDMIAAECRRAGLPEELSWLPAIESAFMPRALSRARALGLWQFIASTGYRYGLSRDQWVDERMDPEKATRAAVKHLNNLHTTFGDWTTVLAAYNCGEYGVQRVINTQHINYLDDFWDLFTRLPFETARFVPRFIAVILITRDPDKYGLALPAAYAPVRHESVTVRKPVKLSVLSTALGLESAELAFLNPELRLDSTPDRDYDLKVPPGYGDRAMQAAAAIPKYVPPEASVAWHTIRAGDTLWSIARKYGTSIDMITKLNGMTRKSVLLPGKRLKVPGKSA
;
A
#
# COMPACT_ATOMS: atom_id res chain seq x y z
N MET A 1 -5.21 -23.46 -32.03
CA MET A 1 -4.86 -22.04 -32.04
C MET A 1 -3.51 -21.93 -31.33
N ASN A 2 -2.46 -21.55 -32.03
CA ASN A 2 -1.06 -21.81 -31.70
C ASN A 2 -0.54 -21.04 -30.48
N LEU A 3 -0.18 -21.78 -29.42
CA LEU A 3 0.53 -21.31 -28.20
C LEU A 3 2.05 -21.14 -28.42
N ARG A 4 2.49 -20.73 -29.61
CA ARG A 4 3.93 -20.72 -29.96
C ARG A 4 4.70 -19.44 -29.65
N THR A 5 4.27 -18.58 -28.74
CA THR A 5 4.96 -17.29 -28.47
C THR A 5 5.23 -16.99 -26.98
N PHE A 6 5.41 -17.98 -26.14
CA PHE A 6 6.07 -17.75 -24.84
C PHE A 6 7.57 -18.09 -24.91
N ARG A 7 8.31 -17.31 -25.71
CA ARG A 7 9.76 -17.29 -25.58
C ARG A 7 10.12 -16.50 -24.33
N TYR A 8 10.92 -17.12 -23.47
CA TYR A 8 11.62 -16.54 -22.34
C TYR A 8 12.03 -15.09 -22.64
N ILE A 9 11.34 -14.13 -22.05
CA ILE A 9 11.88 -12.81 -21.81
C ILE A 9 12.36 -12.85 -20.36
N GLY A 10 13.68 -12.72 -20.26
CA GLY A 10 14.42 -12.81 -19.01
C GLY A 10 13.79 -11.94 -17.91
N ILE A 11 14.03 -12.39 -16.69
CA ILE A 11 13.79 -11.70 -15.44
C ILE A 11 14.37 -10.29 -15.54
N VAL A 12 13.57 -9.33 -15.98
CA VAL A 12 13.85 -7.92 -15.73
C VAL A 12 13.20 -7.63 -14.40
N SER A 13 14.04 -7.61 -13.36
CA SER A 13 13.69 -7.01 -12.08
C SER A 13 13.13 -5.63 -12.36
N ILE A 14 11.83 -5.44 -12.14
CA ILE A 14 11.24 -4.12 -12.07
C ILE A 14 11.78 -3.48 -10.79
N LEU A 15 12.89 -2.78 -10.97
CA LEU A 15 13.51 -1.94 -9.97
C LEU A 15 12.58 -0.74 -9.81
N ALA A 16 12.01 -0.57 -8.63
CA ALA A 16 11.24 0.61 -8.29
C ALA A 16 12.07 1.86 -8.62
N ILE A 17 11.48 2.72 -9.41
CA ILE A 17 12.06 4.00 -9.84
C ILE A 17 12.12 4.91 -8.63
N MET A 18 13.29 5.01 -8.04
CA MET A 18 13.70 6.16 -7.24
C MET A 18 14.54 7.04 -8.15
N THR A 19 13.92 7.95 -8.86
CA THR A 19 14.60 8.99 -9.66
C THR A 19 15.10 10.07 -8.74
N GLY A 20 16.37 9.96 -8.36
CA GLY A 20 17.16 11.13 -7.97
C GLY A 20 17.74 11.76 -9.22
N CYS A 21 17.51 13.05 -9.41
CA CYS A 21 18.15 13.88 -10.44
C CYS A 21 19.67 13.80 -10.34
N ALA A 22 20.35 13.42 -11.42
CA ALA A 22 21.76 13.70 -11.60
C ALA A 22 22.01 14.25 -13.01
N LYS A 23 22.66 15.39 -13.06
CA LYS A 23 23.06 16.15 -14.24
C LYS A 23 24.15 15.42 -15.01
N ASN A 24 24.17 15.64 -16.33
CA ASN A 24 25.18 15.29 -17.32
C ASN A 24 26.62 15.53 -16.90
N ALA A 25 27.51 14.55 -17.16
CA ALA A 25 28.91 14.78 -17.45
C ALA A 25 29.46 13.67 -18.36
N LYS A 26 30.18 14.09 -19.41
CA LYS A 26 30.89 13.26 -20.39
C LYS A 26 32.21 12.72 -19.83
N PRO A 27 32.81 11.68 -20.45
CA PRO A 27 33.94 10.95 -19.89
C PRO A 27 35.29 11.55 -20.29
N SER A 28 36.29 11.44 -19.39
CA SER A 28 37.70 11.47 -19.77
C SER A 28 38.61 10.81 -18.72
N VAL A 29 39.33 9.77 -19.15
CA VAL A 29 40.74 9.43 -18.90
C VAL A 29 41.27 9.37 -17.46
N GLN A 30 41.69 8.16 -17.03
CA GLN A 30 42.71 7.95 -15.99
C GLN A 30 44.11 8.38 -16.51
N PRO A 31 45.11 8.76 -15.67
CA PRO A 31 45.74 7.85 -14.72
C PRO A 31 46.38 8.48 -13.45
N SER A 32 46.87 7.59 -12.57
CA SER A 32 48.02 7.68 -11.67
C SER A 32 47.92 8.29 -10.28
N SER A 33 48.03 7.43 -9.31
CA SER A 33 48.82 7.40 -8.05
C SER A 33 49.42 8.71 -7.52
N ALA A 34 49.05 9.08 -6.28
CA ALA A 34 49.98 9.55 -5.23
C ALA A 34 49.28 9.67 -3.85
N ALA A 35 50.09 9.44 -2.82
CA ALA A 35 49.76 9.20 -1.42
C ALA A 35 49.32 10.46 -0.63
N VAL A 36 48.40 10.24 0.31
CA VAL A 36 48.22 10.68 1.72
C VAL A 36 48.98 11.96 2.21
N PRO A 37 48.35 12.88 3.03
CA PRO A 37 48.24 12.59 4.45
C PRO A 37 46.90 13.04 5.13
N GLN A 38 46.62 12.35 6.25
CA GLN A 38 45.55 12.67 7.21
C GLN A 38 45.87 13.96 8.02
N PRO A 39 44.89 14.68 8.51
CA PRO A 39 45.04 15.51 9.70
C PRO A 39 44.39 14.90 10.93
N GLN A 40 45.10 15.09 12.03
CA GLN A 40 44.88 14.63 13.39
C GLN A 40 43.66 15.26 14.05
N THR A 41 43.05 14.47 14.88
CA THR A 41 42.04 14.80 15.89
C THR A 41 42.62 15.72 16.99
N ALA A 42 41.88 16.77 17.33
CA ALA A 42 42.06 17.52 18.56
C ALA A 42 40.79 17.40 19.43
N ALA A 43 40.96 16.99 20.67
CA ALA A 43 39.94 16.86 21.70
C ALA A 43 39.59 18.24 22.32
N PRO A 44 38.37 18.43 22.81
CA PRO A 44 38.01 19.65 23.55
C PRO A 44 38.35 19.52 25.06
N PRO A 45 38.63 20.59 25.76
CA PRO A 45 38.94 20.57 27.20
C PRO A 45 37.68 20.64 28.05
N ASP A 46 37.81 19.96 29.20
CA ASP A 46 36.92 19.98 30.35
C ASP A 46 36.76 21.39 30.96
N SER A 47 35.53 21.74 31.36
CA SER A 47 35.29 22.73 32.39
C SER A 47 34.11 22.36 33.28
N LYS A 48 34.40 22.22 34.56
CA LYS A 48 33.51 21.97 35.71
C LYS A 48 32.67 23.21 36.07
N PRO A 49 31.62 23.04 36.88
CA PRO A 49 30.52 23.99 37.03
C PRO A 49 30.79 25.07 38.07
N ALA A 50 30.25 26.26 37.86
CA ALA A 50 30.21 27.35 38.82
C ALA A 50 28.79 27.63 39.31
N THR A 51 28.70 27.67 40.57
CA THR A 51 27.77 28.06 41.63
C THR A 51 26.63 29.04 41.25
N ALA A 52 25.47 28.73 41.81
CA ALA A 52 24.29 29.56 41.89
C ALA A 52 24.52 30.92 42.53
N THR A 53 23.94 31.97 41.98
CA THR A 53 23.76 33.25 42.69
C THR A 53 22.30 33.71 42.53
N GLU A 54 21.78 34.09 43.70
CA GLU A 54 20.38 34.43 43.95
C GLU A 54 19.87 35.63 43.16
N THR A 55 18.60 35.52 42.73
CA THR A 55 17.81 36.64 42.19
C THR A 55 17.20 37.48 43.30
N PRO A 56 17.24 38.83 43.21
CA PRO A 56 16.43 39.66 44.11
C PRO A 56 14.99 39.78 43.58
N LYS A 57 14.05 39.49 44.47
CA LYS A 57 12.61 39.80 44.29
C LYS A 57 12.42 41.32 44.25
N VAL A 58 11.89 41.82 43.13
CA VAL A 58 11.31 43.16 43.07
C VAL A 58 9.79 42.98 42.85
N SER A 59 9.03 43.37 43.85
CA SER A 59 7.58 43.51 43.79
C SER A 59 7.20 44.76 42.96
N PRO A 60 6.29 44.71 42.02
CA PRO A 60 5.76 45.92 41.40
C PRO A 60 4.69 46.53 42.29
N LYS A 61 4.92 47.78 42.69
CA LYS A 61 3.90 48.65 43.28
C LYS A 61 2.79 48.90 42.27
N THR A 62 1.58 48.56 42.67
CA THR A 62 0.33 48.95 42.03
C THR A 62 0.19 50.47 42.03
N ILE A 63 0.27 51.07 40.85
CA ILE A 63 -0.20 52.46 40.64
C ILE A 63 -1.56 52.36 39.99
N ILE A 64 -2.58 52.73 40.74
CA ILE A 64 -3.98 52.85 40.24
C ILE A 64 -4.09 54.23 39.56
N PRO A 65 -4.39 54.33 38.27
CA PRO A 65 -4.81 55.58 37.67
C PRO A 65 -6.31 55.85 37.98
N PRO A 66 -6.76 57.09 37.98
CA PRO A 66 -8.11 57.44 38.39
C PRO A 66 -9.14 56.99 37.32
N GLU A 67 -10.30 56.57 37.81
CA GLU A 67 -11.49 56.20 37.07
C GLU A 67 -11.94 57.35 36.14
N GLU A 68 -11.63 57.26 34.85
CA GLU A 68 -12.36 58.03 33.83
C GLU A 68 -13.65 57.28 33.44
N LYS A 69 -14.73 58.00 33.52
CA LYS A 69 -16.09 57.54 33.14
C LYS A 69 -16.09 57.00 31.72
N ARG A 70 -16.10 55.67 31.57
CA ARG A 70 -16.42 55.01 30.29
C ARG A 70 -17.87 55.38 29.96
N THR A 71 -18.05 56.05 28.84
CA THR A 71 -19.36 56.39 28.29
C THR A 71 -20.07 55.14 27.83
N ALA A 72 -21.40 55.09 28.03
CA ALA A 72 -22.27 53.96 27.71
C ALA A 72 -22.20 53.46 26.20
N ALA A 73 -21.56 54.24 25.33
CA ALA A 73 -21.37 53.90 23.93
C ALA A 73 -20.30 52.77 23.69
N SER A 74 -19.24 52.67 24.58
CA SER A 74 -18.24 51.61 24.44
C SER A 74 -18.74 50.22 24.86
N ALA A 75 -19.64 50.18 25.85
CA ALA A 75 -20.23 48.91 26.33
C ALA A 75 -21.20 48.29 25.30
N VAL A 76 -21.89 49.11 24.50
CA VAL A 76 -22.79 48.65 23.44
C VAL A 76 -22.01 48.08 22.26
N ILE A 77 -20.81 48.62 21.93
CA ILE A 77 -19.98 48.12 20.84
C ILE A 77 -19.30 46.81 21.23
N GLU A 78 -18.81 46.66 22.48
CA GLU A 78 -18.21 45.38 22.94
C GLU A 78 -19.28 44.25 23.04
N ASN A 79 -20.47 44.52 23.56
CA ASN A 79 -21.54 43.55 23.58
C ASN A 79 -22.05 43.17 22.16
N GLY A 80 -22.06 44.10 21.22
CA GLY A 80 -22.43 43.80 19.83
C GLY A 80 -21.38 42.94 19.10
N GLN A 81 -20.09 43.11 19.41
CA GLN A 81 -19.03 42.29 18.83
C GLN A 81 -18.94 40.87 19.44
N GLU A 82 -19.22 40.70 20.73
CA GLU A 82 -19.31 39.40 21.36
C GLU A 82 -20.53 38.60 20.88
N SER A 83 -21.68 39.26 20.71
CA SER A 83 -22.90 38.65 20.15
C SER A 83 -22.67 38.22 18.70
N ALA A 84 -22.07 39.06 17.85
CA ALA A 84 -21.77 38.73 16.46
C ALA A 84 -20.76 37.60 16.31
N LYS A 85 -19.77 37.50 17.22
CA LYS A 85 -18.84 36.38 17.28
C LYS A 85 -19.50 35.09 17.71
N GLY A 86 -20.41 35.12 18.64
CA GLY A 86 -21.23 33.97 19.05
C GLY A 86 -22.10 33.45 17.93
N ASP A 87 -22.75 34.34 17.18
CA ASP A 87 -23.62 34.01 16.06
C ASP A 87 -22.84 33.39 14.89
N ALA A 88 -21.62 33.88 14.61
CA ALA A 88 -20.76 33.34 13.57
C ALA A 88 -20.21 31.93 13.92
N ALA A 89 -19.81 31.72 15.19
CA ALA A 89 -19.35 30.41 15.66
C ALA A 89 -20.51 29.39 15.61
N SER A 90 -21.71 29.74 16.07
CA SER A 90 -22.88 28.87 15.99
C SER A 90 -23.25 28.52 14.55
N ALA A 91 -23.18 29.48 13.63
CA ALA A 91 -23.48 29.22 12.22
C ALA A 91 -22.43 28.27 11.57
N LEU A 92 -21.15 28.33 11.96
CA LEU A 92 -20.12 27.41 11.49
C LEU A 92 -20.30 26.00 12.09
N GLU A 93 -20.69 25.90 13.37
CA GLU A 93 -21.01 24.62 14.01
C GLU A 93 -22.20 23.95 13.34
N GLU A 94 -23.31 24.69 13.10
CA GLU A 94 -24.47 24.18 12.36
C GLU A 94 -24.10 23.77 10.91
N ALA A 95 -23.21 24.51 10.27
CA ALA A 95 -22.72 24.18 8.93
C ALA A 95 -21.89 22.89 8.94
N LEU A 96 -21.09 22.65 9.97
CA LEU A 96 -20.33 21.42 10.17
C LEU A 96 -21.24 20.22 10.43
N ASP A 97 -22.32 20.41 11.22
CA ASP A 97 -23.32 19.37 11.45
C ASP A 97 -24.03 18.98 10.13
N ALA A 98 -24.40 19.96 9.33
CA ALA A 98 -24.98 19.72 8.01
C ALA A 98 -23.99 19.01 7.04
N TYR A 99 -22.70 19.34 7.10
CA TYR A 99 -21.67 18.62 6.36
C TYR A 99 -21.54 17.16 6.83
N THR A 100 -21.62 16.92 8.12
CA THR A 100 -21.56 15.57 8.70
C THR A 100 -22.79 14.73 8.31
N GLU A 101 -23.98 15.36 8.27
CA GLU A 101 -25.19 14.75 7.74
C GLU A 101 -25.02 14.36 6.26
N ALA A 102 -24.43 15.23 5.44
CA ALA A 102 -24.13 14.93 4.03
C ALA A 102 -23.22 13.70 3.89
N LYS A 103 -22.23 13.57 4.75
CA LYS A 103 -21.33 12.40 4.80
C LYS A 103 -22.15 11.12 5.10
N THR A 104 -22.99 11.14 6.11
CA THR A 104 -23.86 10.01 6.49
C THR A 104 -24.83 9.61 5.38
N CYS A 105 -25.46 10.59 4.73
CA CYS A 105 -26.35 10.35 3.59
C CYS A 105 -25.59 9.68 2.43
N ARG A 106 -24.40 10.16 2.10
CA ARG A 106 -23.54 9.57 1.06
C ARG A 106 -23.16 8.13 1.38
N GLU A 107 -22.73 7.85 2.60
CA GLU A 107 -22.39 6.49 3.06
C GLU A 107 -23.59 5.55 3.00
N GLY A 108 -24.78 6.05 3.26
CA GLY A 108 -26.06 5.34 3.10
C GLY A 108 -26.52 5.19 1.64
N GLY A 109 -25.85 5.84 0.68
CA GLY A 109 -26.21 5.82 -0.74
C GLY A 109 -27.25 6.85 -1.14
N ASP A 110 -27.71 7.72 -0.24
CA ASP A 110 -28.62 8.82 -0.52
C ASP A 110 -27.86 10.05 -1.01
N LEU A 111 -27.52 10.04 -2.32
CA LEU A 111 -26.77 11.14 -2.93
C LEU A 111 -27.59 12.43 -3.00
N ASP A 112 -28.92 12.35 -3.16
CA ASP A 112 -29.79 13.52 -3.18
C ASP A 112 -29.91 14.15 -1.79
N GLY A 113 -30.02 13.35 -0.75
CA GLY A 113 -29.95 13.80 0.64
C GLY A 113 -28.60 14.45 0.96
N ALA A 114 -27.51 13.85 0.50
CA ALA A 114 -26.17 14.39 0.68
C ALA A 114 -26.00 15.77 0.01
N LEU A 115 -26.47 15.94 -1.22
CA LEU A 115 -26.45 17.25 -1.92
C LEU A 115 -27.24 18.31 -1.17
N LYS A 116 -28.48 18.00 -0.71
CA LYS A 116 -29.32 18.94 0.07
C LYS A 116 -28.62 19.34 1.38
N ALA A 117 -27.96 18.40 2.04
CA ALA A 117 -27.24 18.69 3.27
C ALA A 117 -26.00 19.57 3.01
N LEU A 118 -25.27 19.36 1.89
CA LEU A 118 -24.15 20.23 1.47
C LEU A 118 -24.61 21.64 1.09
N ASP A 119 -25.74 21.78 0.40
CA ASP A 119 -26.33 23.08 0.09
C ASP A 119 -26.68 23.84 1.37
N ARG A 120 -27.22 23.15 2.38
CA ARG A 120 -27.50 23.72 3.70
C ARG A 120 -26.21 24.13 4.42
N ALA A 121 -25.21 23.25 4.43
CA ALA A 121 -23.89 23.54 5.03
C ALA A 121 -23.25 24.80 4.39
N TYR A 122 -23.31 24.89 3.07
CA TYR A 122 -22.78 26.04 2.33
C TYR A 122 -23.54 27.33 2.66
N ALA A 123 -24.89 27.28 2.72
CA ALA A 123 -25.71 28.44 3.05
C ALA A 123 -25.44 28.95 4.47
N LEU A 124 -25.28 28.07 5.44
CA LEU A 124 -24.92 28.40 6.83
C LEU A 124 -23.50 28.98 6.92
N MET A 125 -22.52 28.37 6.27
CA MET A 125 -21.16 28.89 6.21
C MET A 125 -21.08 30.31 5.61
N ILE A 126 -21.86 30.61 4.56
CA ILE A 126 -21.91 31.97 3.98
C ILE A 126 -22.48 32.96 4.97
N LYS A 127 -23.52 32.61 5.71
CA LYS A 127 -24.15 33.47 6.73
C LYS A 127 -23.22 33.83 7.89
N ALA A 128 -22.23 32.97 8.19
CA ALA A 128 -21.25 33.26 9.22
C ALA A 128 -20.40 34.47 8.81
N ASP A 129 -20.70 35.64 9.33
CA ASP A 129 -19.90 36.85 9.10
C ASP A 129 -18.65 36.80 9.98
N VAL A 130 -17.51 36.42 9.38
CA VAL A 130 -16.25 36.24 10.06
C VAL A 130 -15.27 37.31 9.60
N GLY A 131 -14.87 38.20 10.49
CA GLY A 131 -13.88 39.24 10.19
C GLY A 131 -12.50 38.69 9.79
N ALA A 132 -11.73 39.46 9.03
CA ALA A 132 -10.42 39.06 8.47
C ALA A 132 -9.39 38.62 9.53
N ASP A 133 -9.47 39.13 10.74
CA ASP A 133 -8.55 38.82 11.85
C ASP A 133 -9.13 37.81 12.84
N SER A 134 -10.28 37.18 12.51
CA SER A 134 -10.93 36.22 13.40
C SER A 134 -10.24 34.86 13.34
N PRO A 135 -10.06 34.18 14.48
CA PRO A 135 -9.58 32.79 14.53
C PRO A 135 -10.53 31.83 13.77
N LEU A 136 -11.82 32.17 13.62
CA LEU A 136 -12.80 31.39 12.89
C LEU A 136 -12.66 31.48 11.37
N LEU A 137 -11.84 32.39 10.85
CA LEU A 137 -11.64 32.56 9.41
C LEU A 137 -11.01 31.31 8.77
N GLN A 138 -10.07 30.70 9.47
CA GLN A 138 -9.45 29.46 9.03
C GLN A 138 -10.48 28.32 8.97
N GLU A 139 -11.27 28.15 10.00
CA GLU A 139 -12.33 27.15 10.08
C GLU A 139 -13.37 27.31 8.96
N LYS A 140 -13.83 28.56 8.71
CA LYS A 140 -14.71 28.87 7.58
C LYS A 140 -14.11 28.51 6.24
N ASN A 141 -12.81 28.76 6.02
CA ASN A 141 -12.13 28.45 4.77
C ASN A 141 -11.94 26.93 4.62
N ASP A 142 -11.63 26.22 5.69
CA ASP A 142 -11.47 24.76 5.69
C ASP A 142 -12.83 24.10 5.37
N LEU A 143 -13.92 24.55 5.99
CA LEU A 143 -15.25 24.05 5.73
C LEU A 143 -15.70 24.31 4.27
N ARG A 144 -15.37 25.49 3.71
CA ARG A 144 -15.61 25.78 2.30
C ARG A 144 -14.92 24.79 1.37
N LEU A 145 -13.65 24.45 1.68
CA LEU A 145 -12.88 23.50 0.90
C LEU A 145 -13.48 22.09 1.00
N LEU A 146 -13.84 21.66 2.19
CA LEU A 146 -14.49 20.37 2.44
C LEU A 146 -15.82 20.22 1.66
N ILE A 147 -16.67 21.22 1.68
CA ILE A 147 -17.93 21.22 0.93
C ILE A 147 -17.66 21.10 -0.57
N ALA A 148 -16.70 21.86 -1.10
CA ALA A 148 -16.35 21.84 -2.52
C ALA A 148 -15.80 20.46 -2.95
N GLN A 149 -14.93 19.85 -2.15
CA GLN A 149 -14.40 18.51 -2.40
C GLN A 149 -15.52 17.45 -2.40
N ARG A 150 -16.41 17.53 -1.41
CA ARG A 150 -17.52 16.57 -1.28
C ARG A 150 -18.49 16.65 -2.46
N LEU A 151 -18.78 17.86 -2.93
CA LEU A 151 -19.59 18.06 -4.13
C LEU A 151 -18.94 17.40 -5.36
N GLN A 152 -17.63 17.58 -5.56
CA GLN A 152 -16.92 16.93 -6.66
C GLN A 152 -17.01 15.40 -6.61
N GLU A 153 -16.87 14.81 -5.42
CA GLU A 153 -16.99 13.36 -5.21
C GLU A 153 -18.40 12.85 -5.53
N ILE A 154 -19.45 13.56 -5.08
CA ILE A 154 -20.84 13.16 -5.34
C ILE A 154 -21.14 13.23 -6.83
N TYR A 155 -20.74 14.30 -7.52
CA TYR A 155 -20.93 14.41 -8.97
C TYR A 155 -20.11 13.36 -9.74
N ALA A 156 -18.91 13.03 -9.29
CA ALA A 156 -18.12 11.92 -9.87
C ALA A 156 -18.81 10.58 -9.69
N CYS A 157 -19.49 10.35 -8.55
CA CYS A 157 -20.31 9.16 -8.31
C CYS A 157 -21.55 9.12 -9.22
N GLN A 158 -22.25 10.26 -9.39
CA GLN A 158 -23.45 10.35 -10.25
C GLN A 158 -23.12 10.13 -11.74
N ALA A 159 -21.95 10.57 -12.20
CA ALA A 159 -21.48 10.32 -13.55
C ALA A 159 -21.17 8.83 -13.82
N ASN A 160 -21.20 7.98 -12.79
CA ASN A 160 -20.96 6.56 -12.86
C ASN A 160 -22.24 5.75 -12.52
N PRO A 161 -23.09 5.37 -13.52
CA PRO A 161 -24.38 4.70 -13.28
C PRO A 161 -24.27 3.34 -12.55
N ALA A 162 -23.09 2.70 -12.56
CA ALA A 162 -22.84 1.48 -11.81
C ALA A 162 -22.73 1.71 -10.29
N ALA A 163 -22.75 2.95 -9.85
CA ALA A 163 -22.50 3.40 -8.48
C ALA A 163 -23.74 3.52 -7.60
N ASN A 164 -24.86 2.97 -8.01
CA ASN A 164 -26.09 3.03 -7.24
C ASN A 164 -25.92 2.35 -5.87
N GLY A 165 -25.90 3.17 -4.79
CA GLY A 165 -25.97 2.69 -3.42
C GLY A 165 -24.83 3.09 -2.47
N GLY A 166 -24.13 4.22 -2.69
CA GLY A 166 -23.09 4.71 -1.74
C GLY A 166 -21.83 3.88 -1.66
N LYS A 167 -21.71 2.85 -2.51
CA LYS A 167 -20.58 1.90 -2.54
C LYS A 167 -19.55 2.18 -3.63
N ALA A 168 -19.72 3.26 -4.41
CA ALA A 168 -18.82 3.57 -5.50
C ALA A 168 -17.58 4.32 -5.05
N ILE A 169 -16.48 4.06 -5.73
CA ILE A 169 -15.23 4.80 -5.55
C ILE A 169 -15.35 6.10 -6.35
N PRO A 170 -15.19 7.29 -5.71
CA PRO A 170 -15.24 8.58 -6.41
C PRO A 170 -14.09 8.69 -7.42
N LEU A 171 -14.41 8.85 -8.71
CA LEU A 171 -13.42 8.97 -9.79
C LEU A 171 -13.13 10.45 -10.10
N VAL A 172 -12.54 11.16 -9.17
CA VAL A 172 -12.24 12.60 -9.28
C VAL A 172 -11.04 12.82 -10.20
N GLU A 173 -11.24 13.59 -11.28
CA GLU A 173 -10.16 14.06 -12.17
C GLU A 173 -9.52 15.35 -11.62
N ASN A 174 -8.70 15.23 -10.59
CA ASN A 174 -7.92 16.34 -10.08
C ASN A 174 -6.48 16.33 -10.63
N LYS A 175 -5.71 17.39 -10.30
CA LYS A 175 -4.31 17.51 -10.74
C LYS A 175 -3.48 16.26 -10.45
N TRP A 176 -3.63 15.65 -9.29
CA TRP A 176 -2.83 14.50 -8.86
C TRP A 176 -3.13 13.25 -9.69
N VAL A 177 -4.40 13.04 -10.02
CA VAL A 177 -4.84 11.96 -10.90
C VAL A 177 -4.34 12.19 -12.33
N LEU A 178 -4.41 13.42 -12.83
CA LEU A 178 -3.91 13.77 -14.15
C LEU A 178 -2.38 13.63 -14.26
N ASP A 179 -1.64 13.92 -13.20
CA ASP A 179 -0.20 13.68 -13.14
C ASP A 179 0.14 12.16 -13.24
N GLU A 180 -0.61 11.28 -12.58
CA GLU A 180 -0.44 9.80 -12.71
C GLU A 180 -0.85 9.30 -14.11
N ILE A 181 -1.92 9.83 -14.69
CA ILE A 181 -2.29 9.53 -16.09
C ILE A 181 -1.14 9.88 -17.02
N LYS A 182 -0.52 11.05 -16.84
CA LYS A 182 0.63 11.47 -17.65
C LYS A 182 1.84 10.53 -17.52
N LEU A 183 2.09 9.97 -16.33
CA LEU A 183 3.12 8.95 -16.15
C LEU A 183 2.80 7.68 -16.94
N PHE A 184 1.54 7.22 -16.91
CA PHE A 184 1.09 6.07 -17.69
C PHE A 184 1.10 6.32 -19.21
N GLN A 185 0.97 7.56 -19.64
CA GLN A 185 1.11 7.93 -21.04
C GLN A 185 2.57 7.99 -21.50
N THR A 186 3.53 8.17 -20.59
CA THR A 186 4.94 8.49 -20.91
C THR A 186 5.92 7.46 -20.33
N SER A 187 6.52 7.77 -19.20
CA SER A 187 7.62 6.99 -18.62
C SER A 187 7.23 5.58 -18.16
N GLU A 188 5.98 5.38 -17.78
CA GLU A 188 5.47 4.09 -17.31
C GLU A 188 4.55 3.38 -18.31
N ARG A 189 4.46 3.91 -19.55
CA ARG A 189 3.54 3.40 -20.59
C ARG A 189 3.66 1.89 -20.80
N ASN A 190 4.86 1.40 -21.03
CA ASN A 190 5.06 -0.02 -21.34
C ASN A 190 4.68 -0.92 -20.16
N SER A 191 5.01 -0.49 -18.95
CA SER A 191 4.66 -1.22 -17.70
C SER A 191 3.16 -1.26 -17.49
N PHE A 192 2.47 -0.15 -17.73
CA PHE A 192 1.02 -0.07 -17.64
C PHE A 192 0.32 -0.96 -18.68
N LEU A 193 0.73 -0.88 -19.95
CA LEU A 193 0.14 -1.69 -21.02
C LEU A 193 0.35 -3.19 -20.77
N GLU A 194 1.49 -3.59 -20.21
CA GLU A 194 1.74 -4.97 -19.87
C GLU A 194 0.93 -5.43 -18.63
N ALA A 195 0.74 -4.56 -17.64
CA ALA A 195 -0.18 -4.80 -16.52
C ALA A 195 -1.62 -4.96 -17.02
N TYR A 196 -2.03 -4.12 -17.97
CA TYR A 196 -3.33 -4.24 -18.61
C TYR A 196 -3.50 -5.59 -19.34
N ARG A 197 -2.50 -6.05 -20.11
CA ARG A 197 -2.57 -7.38 -20.74
C ARG A 197 -2.78 -8.49 -19.71
N ARG A 198 -2.00 -8.45 -18.61
CA ARG A 198 -2.10 -9.45 -17.54
C ARG A 198 -3.41 -9.37 -16.76
N SER A 199 -4.07 -8.23 -16.74
CA SER A 199 -5.37 -8.09 -16.07
C SER A 199 -6.38 -9.11 -16.59
N GLY A 200 -6.37 -9.42 -17.89
CA GLY A 200 -7.24 -10.41 -18.49
C GLY A 200 -7.13 -11.82 -17.91
N LEU A 201 -5.97 -12.17 -17.29
CA LEU A 201 -5.78 -13.46 -16.64
C LEU A 201 -6.65 -13.62 -15.37
N TYR A 202 -6.85 -12.55 -14.60
CA TYR A 202 -7.37 -12.65 -13.24
C TYR A 202 -8.53 -11.71 -12.91
N ARG A 203 -8.69 -10.60 -13.66
CA ARG A 203 -9.61 -9.53 -13.30
C ARG A 203 -11.06 -9.98 -13.21
N ASP A 204 -11.53 -10.84 -14.12
CA ASP A 204 -12.91 -11.33 -14.10
C ASP A 204 -13.22 -12.13 -12.83
N MET A 205 -12.28 -12.99 -12.40
CA MET A 205 -12.37 -13.73 -11.14
C MET A 205 -12.40 -12.77 -9.94
N ILE A 206 -11.53 -11.76 -9.94
CA ILE A 206 -11.46 -10.76 -8.86
C ILE A 206 -12.75 -9.95 -8.80
N ALA A 207 -13.26 -9.46 -9.94
CA ALA A 207 -14.51 -8.71 -10.01
C ALA A 207 -15.71 -9.54 -9.52
N ALA A 208 -15.75 -10.83 -9.86
CA ALA A 208 -16.77 -11.74 -9.35
C ALA A 208 -16.73 -11.89 -7.81
N GLU A 209 -15.52 -11.97 -7.23
CA GLU A 209 -15.35 -12.01 -5.76
C GLU A 209 -15.77 -10.70 -5.10
N CYS A 210 -15.43 -9.54 -5.70
CA CYS A 210 -15.88 -8.22 -5.21
C CYS A 210 -17.41 -8.13 -5.23
N ARG A 211 -18.06 -8.47 -6.36
CA ARG A 211 -19.54 -8.48 -6.47
C ARG A 211 -20.18 -9.37 -5.42
N ARG A 212 -19.66 -10.59 -5.23
CA ARG A 212 -20.19 -11.53 -4.23
C ARG A 212 -20.13 -10.97 -2.81
N ALA A 213 -19.12 -10.17 -2.50
CA ALA A 213 -18.94 -9.52 -1.21
C ALA A 213 -19.66 -8.17 -1.10
N GLY A 214 -20.32 -7.70 -2.15
CA GLY A 214 -20.98 -6.40 -2.21
C GLY A 214 -19.99 -5.22 -2.25
N LEU A 215 -18.77 -5.45 -2.71
CA LEU A 215 -17.74 -4.43 -2.89
C LEU A 215 -17.71 -3.87 -4.31
N PRO A 216 -17.20 -2.64 -4.53
CA PRO A 216 -17.01 -2.07 -5.86
C PRO A 216 -16.18 -2.96 -6.78
N GLU A 217 -16.64 -3.18 -8.01
CA GLU A 217 -15.89 -3.99 -8.98
C GLU A 217 -14.59 -3.32 -9.43
N GLU A 218 -14.50 -2.01 -9.32
CA GLU A 218 -13.31 -1.21 -9.58
C GLU A 218 -12.11 -1.69 -8.78
N LEU A 219 -12.32 -2.25 -7.58
CA LEU A 219 -11.27 -2.84 -6.75
C LEU A 219 -10.54 -4.00 -7.45
N SER A 220 -11.15 -4.57 -8.51
CA SER A 220 -10.48 -5.55 -9.36
C SER A 220 -9.26 -4.99 -10.12
N TRP A 221 -9.08 -3.68 -10.17
CA TRP A 221 -7.92 -3.02 -10.72
C TRP A 221 -6.77 -2.80 -9.72
N LEU A 222 -6.99 -3.04 -8.42
CA LEU A 222 -5.96 -2.82 -7.39
C LEU A 222 -4.66 -3.60 -7.68
N PRO A 223 -4.70 -4.86 -8.14
CA PRO A 223 -3.48 -5.58 -8.52
C PRO A 223 -2.68 -4.95 -9.67
N ALA A 224 -3.27 -4.06 -10.48
CA ALA A 224 -2.53 -3.34 -11.52
C ALA A 224 -1.43 -2.45 -10.93
N ILE A 225 -1.71 -1.77 -9.81
CA ILE A 225 -0.77 -0.87 -9.13
C ILE A 225 0.05 -1.59 -8.06
N GLU A 226 -0.44 -2.68 -7.49
CA GLU A 226 0.25 -3.46 -6.46
C GLU A 226 1.35 -4.36 -7.04
N SER A 227 1.04 -5.10 -8.09
CA SER A 227 1.92 -6.15 -8.62
C SER A 227 1.99 -6.21 -10.14
N ALA A 228 1.32 -5.30 -10.86
CA ALA A 228 1.09 -5.43 -12.30
C ALA A 228 0.49 -6.81 -12.68
N PHE A 229 -0.44 -7.33 -11.87
CA PHE A 229 -1.05 -8.66 -11.98
C PHE A 229 -0.05 -9.82 -12.00
N MET A 230 1.04 -9.74 -11.27
CA MET A 230 2.04 -10.81 -11.14
C MET A 230 1.87 -11.60 -9.82
N PRO A 231 1.45 -12.88 -9.85
CA PRO A 231 1.21 -13.68 -8.64
C PRO A 231 2.46 -13.94 -7.81
N ARG A 232 3.66 -13.87 -8.40
CA ARG A 232 4.94 -14.08 -7.73
C ARG A 232 5.71 -12.77 -7.47
N ALA A 233 5.06 -11.61 -7.61
CA ALA A 233 5.70 -10.32 -7.33
C ALA A 233 6.12 -10.24 -5.86
N LEU A 234 7.37 -9.86 -5.60
CA LEU A 234 7.94 -9.71 -4.26
C LEU A 234 8.51 -8.31 -4.10
N SER A 235 7.98 -7.55 -3.16
CA SER A 235 8.48 -6.20 -2.85
C SER A 235 9.70 -6.22 -1.92
N ARG A 236 10.36 -5.06 -1.80
CA ARG A 236 11.45 -4.85 -0.83
C ARG A 236 10.99 -5.05 0.62
N ALA A 237 9.75 -4.69 0.93
CA ALA A 237 9.11 -4.90 2.23
C ALA A 237 8.63 -6.34 2.45
N ARG A 238 8.95 -7.27 1.51
CA ARG A 238 8.50 -8.67 1.52
C ARG A 238 6.99 -8.86 1.43
N ALA A 239 6.29 -7.88 0.87
CA ALA A 239 4.93 -8.07 0.40
C ALA A 239 4.96 -8.96 -0.86
N LEU A 240 3.98 -9.87 -1.00
CA LEU A 240 4.04 -10.94 -2.00
C LEU A 240 2.67 -11.16 -2.66
N GLY A 241 2.71 -11.49 -3.94
CA GLY A 241 1.55 -11.92 -4.72
C GLY A 241 0.80 -10.78 -5.41
N LEU A 242 -0.35 -11.09 -6.01
CA LEU A 242 -1.20 -10.12 -6.72
C LEU A 242 -1.55 -8.92 -5.84
N TRP A 243 -1.85 -9.18 -4.57
CA TRP A 243 -2.38 -8.25 -3.59
C TRP A 243 -1.33 -7.70 -2.64
N GLN A 244 -0.06 -8.01 -2.86
CA GLN A 244 1.08 -7.56 -2.07
C GLN A 244 0.89 -7.70 -0.54
N PHE A 245 0.36 -8.85 -0.11
CA PHE A 245 0.26 -9.13 1.32
C PHE A 245 1.63 -9.27 1.98
N ILE A 246 1.86 -8.53 3.07
CA ILE A 246 2.91 -8.90 4.04
C ILE A 246 2.46 -10.13 4.83
N ALA A 247 3.40 -10.93 5.35
CA ALA A 247 3.08 -12.22 5.96
C ALA A 247 2.08 -12.11 7.13
N SER A 248 2.25 -11.12 8.02
CA SER A 248 1.35 -10.90 9.17
C SER A 248 -0.09 -10.62 8.76
N THR A 249 -0.27 -9.75 7.76
CA THR A 249 -1.60 -9.43 7.22
C THR A 249 -2.20 -10.64 6.51
N GLY A 250 -1.40 -11.37 5.71
CA GLY A 250 -1.86 -12.59 5.07
C GLY A 250 -2.39 -13.62 6.08
N TYR A 251 -1.67 -13.86 7.17
CA TYR A 251 -2.11 -14.77 8.25
C TYR A 251 -3.40 -14.31 8.92
N ARG A 252 -3.54 -13.02 9.17
CA ARG A 252 -4.77 -12.45 9.76
C ARG A 252 -6.02 -12.76 8.92
N TYR A 253 -5.86 -12.84 7.59
CA TYR A 253 -6.95 -13.11 6.66
C TYR A 253 -6.97 -14.54 6.13
N GLY A 254 -6.25 -15.46 6.80
CA GLY A 254 -6.33 -16.90 6.57
C GLY A 254 -5.42 -17.45 5.48
N LEU A 255 -4.43 -16.68 5.01
CA LEU A 255 -3.40 -17.19 4.11
C LEU A 255 -2.31 -17.90 4.90
N SER A 256 -2.01 -19.12 4.53
CA SER A 256 -0.97 -19.92 5.18
C SER A 256 0.35 -19.89 4.39
N ARG A 257 1.45 -20.18 5.09
CA ARG A 257 2.76 -20.35 4.51
C ARG A 257 3.55 -21.42 5.22
N ASP A 258 4.09 -22.34 4.45
CA ASP A 258 5.05 -23.36 4.93
C ASP A 258 6.26 -23.47 4.00
N GLN A 259 7.00 -24.58 4.11
CA GLN A 259 8.15 -24.82 3.22
C GLN A 259 7.74 -25.09 1.77
N TRP A 260 6.52 -25.58 1.52
CA TRP A 260 6.02 -26.02 0.21
C TRP A 260 5.17 -24.98 -0.47
N VAL A 261 4.31 -24.30 0.29
CA VAL A 261 3.26 -23.42 -0.20
C VAL A 261 3.37 -22.04 0.45
N ASP A 262 3.09 -20.98 -0.31
CA ASP A 262 2.83 -19.65 0.21
C ASP A 262 1.56 -19.11 -0.47
N GLU A 263 0.43 -19.17 0.24
CA GLU A 263 -0.90 -18.86 -0.31
C GLU A 263 -1.09 -17.40 -0.70
N ARG A 264 -0.16 -16.50 -0.34
CA ARG A 264 -0.17 -15.13 -0.84
C ARG A 264 0.06 -15.06 -2.36
N MET A 265 0.66 -16.10 -2.95
CA MET A 265 0.85 -16.23 -4.39
C MET A 265 -0.31 -16.93 -5.09
N ASP A 266 -1.24 -17.56 -4.36
CA ASP A 266 -2.44 -18.15 -4.95
C ASP A 266 -3.43 -17.06 -5.34
N PRO A 267 -3.75 -16.86 -6.63
CA PRO A 267 -4.61 -15.75 -7.08
C PRO A 267 -6.00 -15.77 -6.44
N GLU A 268 -6.60 -16.94 -6.25
CA GLU A 268 -7.96 -17.08 -5.74
C GLU A 268 -8.00 -16.90 -4.22
N LYS A 269 -7.11 -17.58 -3.49
CA LYS A 269 -7.05 -17.47 -2.03
C LYS A 269 -6.67 -16.07 -1.59
N ALA A 270 -5.66 -15.48 -2.24
CA ALA A 270 -5.23 -14.11 -1.98
C ALA A 270 -6.35 -13.10 -2.29
N THR A 271 -7.15 -13.31 -3.35
CA THR A 271 -8.29 -12.44 -3.65
C THR A 271 -9.36 -12.53 -2.57
N ARG A 272 -9.73 -13.72 -2.12
CA ARG A 272 -10.69 -13.86 -1.01
C ARG A 272 -10.19 -13.21 0.29
N ALA A 273 -8.90 -13.29 0.56
CA ALA A 273 -8.29 -12.61 1.70
C ALA A 273 -8.31 -11.08 1.54
N ALA A 274 -8.00 -10.57 0.35
CA ALA A 274 -8.01 -9.13 0.04
C ALA A 274 -9.42 -8.52 0.13
N VAL A 275 -10.43 -9.21 -0.37
CA VAL A 275 -11.83 -8.81 -0.25
C VAL A 275 -12.24 -8.68 1.22
N LYS A 276 -11.88 -9.64 2.08
CA LYS A 276 -12.13 -9.56 3.53
C LYS A 276 -11.38 -8.37 4.17
N HIS A 277 -10.13 -8.15 3.77
CA HIS A 277 -9.33 -7.04 4.29
C HIS A 277 -9.93 -5.70 3.91
N LEU A 278 -10.28 -5.51 2.63
CA LEU A 278 -10.91 -4.29 2.12
C LEU A 278 -12.26 -4.02 2.79
N ASN A 279 -13.08 -5.06 3.01
CA ASN A 279 -14.35 -4.93 3.73
C ASN A 279 -14.14 -4.47 5.19
N ASN A 280 -13.14 -5.03 5.90
CA ASN A 280 -12.83 -4.61 7.25
C ASN A 280 -12.32 -3.15 7.31
N LEU A 281 -11.49 -2.74 6.35
CA LEU A 281 -11.04 -1.35 6.25
C LEU A 281 -12.22 -0.41 5.95
N HIS A 282 -13.15 -0.82 5.08
CA HIS A 282 -14.33 -0.03 4.78
C HIS A 282 -15.27 0.11 5.99
N THR A 283 -15.40 -0.93 6.80
CA THR A 283 -16.13 -0.84 8.07
C THR A 283 -15.49 0.16 9.04
N THR A 284 -14.16 0.32 8.97
CA THR A 284 -13.43 1.24 9.86
C THR A 284 -13.48 2.69 9.38
N PHE A 285 -13.32 2.92 8.06
CA PHE A 285 -13.12 4.27 7.51
C PHE A 285 -14.31 4.81 6.73
N GLY A 286 -15.23 3.96 6.24
CA GLY A 286 -16.45 4.35 5.50
C GLY A 286 -16.20 4.88 4.08
N ASP A 287 -15.10 5.60 3.85
CA ASP A 287 -14.71 6.17 2.55
C ASP A 287 -13.72 5.29 1.80
N TRP A 288 -14.00 5.00 0.52
CA TRP A 288 -13.16 4.11 -0.30
C TRP A 288 -11.78 4.69 -0.59
N THR A 289 -11.63 5.99 -0.72
CA THR A 289 -10.32 6.60 -0.98
C THR A 289 -9.43 6.51 0.25
N THR A 290 -9.99 6.68 1.43
CA THR A 290 -9.31 6.45 2.72
C THR A 290 -9.01 4.97 2.96
N VAL A 291 -9.93 4.07 2.58
CA VAL A 291 -9.71 2.60 2.60
C VAL A 291 -8.50 2.21 1.75
N LEU A 292 -8.38 2.75 0.53
CA LEU A 292 -7.24 2.49 -0.36
C LEU A 292 -5.93 3.01 0.23
N ALA A 293 -5.94 4.19 0.86
CA ALA A 293 -4.79 4.71 1.60
C ALA A 293 -4.40 3.77 2.76
N ALA A 294 -5.38 3.30 3.53
CA ALA A 294 -5.17 2.38 4.65
C ALA A 294 -4.71 0.99 4.18
N TYR A 295 -5.15 0.54 3.01
CA TYR A 295 -4.64 -0.69 2.40
C TYR A 295 -3.13 -0.59 2.12
N ASN A 296 -2.67 0.55 1.60
CA ASN A 296 -1.27 0.77 1.25
C ASN A 296 -0.36 0.99 2.48
N CYS A 297 -0.67 1.94 3.37
CA CYS A 297 0.21 2.27 4.51
C CYS A 297 -0.18 1.60 5.84
N GLY A 298 -1.25 0.81 5.83
CA GLY A 298 -1.81 0.18 7.01
C GLY A 298 -2.81 1.07 7.77
N GLU A 299 -3.78 0.42 8.41
CA GLU A 299 -4.85 1.04 9.22
C GLU A 299 -4.30 2.05 10.25
N TYR A 300 -3.27 1.64 11.01
CA TYR A 300 -2.62 2.53 11.99
C TYR A 300 -1.92 3.74 11.37
N GLY A 301 -1.46 3.62 10.12
CA GLY A 301 -0.82 4.71 9.41
C GLY A 301 -1.79 5.86 9.19
N VAL A 302 -2.95 5.56 8.64
CA VAL A 302 -4.03 6.53 8.40
C VAL A 302 -4.58 7.06 9.72
N GLN A 303 -4.93 6.17 10.66
CA GLN A 303 -5.47 6.56 11.97
C GLN A 303 -4.55 7.52 12.73
N ARG A 304 -3.23 7.31 12.63
CA ARG A 304 -2.25 8.23 13.24
C ARG A 304 -2.33 9.62 12.60
N VAL A 305 -2.44 9.70 11.28
CA VAL A 305 -2.54 10.99 10.59
C VAL A 305 -3.83 11.71 11.00
N ILE A 306 -4.97 11.01 11.06
CA ILE A 306 -6.25 11.55 11.54
C ILE A 306 -6.07 12.11 12.97
N ASN A 307 -5.53 11.31 13.89
CA ASN A 307 -5.39 11.66 15.31
C ASN A 307 -4.35 12.75 15.58
N THR A 308 -3.44 13.07 14.66
CA THR A 308 -2.48 14.18 14.82
C THR A 308 -3.05 15.52 14.36
N GLN A 309 -4.24 15.54 13.82
CA GLN A 309 -4.90 16.78 13.42
C GLN A 309 -5.62 17.41 14.61
N HIS A 310 -5.61 18.74 14.65
CA HIS A 310 -6.37 19.49 15.67
C HIS A 310 -7.87 19.54 15.34
N ILE A 311 -8.23 19.09 14.15
CA ILE A 311 -9.59 19.14 13.59
C ILE A 311 -10.02 17.71 13.27
N ASN A 312 -10.95 17.15 14.07
CA ASN A 312 -11.31 15.73 14.00
C ASN A 312 -12.19 15.35 12.80
N TYR A 313 -12.68 16.31 12.04
CA TYR A 313 -13.53 16.06 10.86
C TYR A 313 -12.79 16.00 9.53
N LEU A 314 -11.47 16.24 9.52
CA LEU A 314 -10.62 16.05 8.35
C LEU A 314 -10.13 14.60 8.29
N ASP A 315 -10.98 13.69 7.88
CA ASP A 315 -10.72 12.25 7.90
C ASP A 315 -10.78 11.57 6.52
N ASP A 316 -11.19 12.28 5.47
CA ASP A 316 -11.16 11.77 4.11
C ASP A 316 -9.75 11.81 3.51
N PHE A 317 -9.48 10.93 2.55
CA PHE A 317 -8.18 10.82 1.88
C PHE A 317 -7.64 12.17 1.35
N TRP A 318 -8.48 12.97 0.68
CA TRP A 318 -8.03 14.23 0.09
C TRP A 318 -7.68 15.29 1.14
N ASP A 319 -8.32 15.24 2.31
CA ASP A 319 -7.99 16.07 3.47
C ASP A 319 -6.66 15.66 4.10
N LEU A 320 -6.37 14.35 4.10
CA LEU A 320 -5.16 13.76 4.64
C LEU A 320 -3.99 13.79 3.64
N PHE A 321 -4.24 14.06 2.36
CA PHE A 321 -3.31 13.85 1.24
C PHE A 321 -1.90 14.40 1.49
N THR A 322 -1.79 15.64 1.97
CA THR A 322 -0.50 16.31 2.20
C THR A 322 0.24 15.80 3.44
N ARG A 323 -0.41 15.05 4.30
CA ARG A 323 0.13 14.51 5.57
C ARG A 323 0.45 13.03 5.49
N LEU A 324 -0.09 12.34 4.50
CA LEU A 324 0.20 10.94 4.25
C LEU A 324 1.63 10.77 3.69
N PRO A 325 2.27 9.59 3.89
CA PRO A 325 3.52 9.27 3.21
C PRO A 325 3.39 9.44 1.70
N PHE A 326 4.44 9.93 1.05
CA PHE A 326 4.43 10.24 -0.38
C PHE A 326 3.94 9.06 -1.26
N GLU A 327 4.34 7.84 -0.94
CA GLU A 327 3.90 6.62 -1.63
C GLU A 327 2.37 6.45 -1.52
N THR A 328 1.83 6.61 -0.31
CA THR A 328 0.39 6.48 -0.04
C THR A 328 -0.42 7.61 -0.67
N ALA A 329 0.09 8.84 -0.63
CA ALA A 329 -0.54 9.98 -1.28
C ALA A 329 -0.69 9.77 -2.80
N ARG A 330 0.28 9.11 -3.45
CA ARG A 330 0.19 8.75 -4.87
C ARG A 330 -0.66 7.53 -5.18
N PHE A 331 -0.85 6.65 -4.20
CA PHE A 331 -1.52 5.36 -4.40
C PHE A 331 -2.96 5.50 -4.90
N VAL A 332 -3.75 6.34 -4.25
CA VAL A 332 -5.16 6.56 -4.62
C VAL A 332 -5.31 7.27 -5.96
N PRO A 333 -4.62 8.39 -6.24
CA PRO A 333 -4.63 9.01 -7.58
C PRO A 333 -4.23 8.02 -8.68
N ARG A 334 -3.23 7.19 -8.41
CA ARG A 334 -2.74 6.18 -9.34
C ARG A 334 -3.80 5.10 -9.64
N PHE A 335 -4.51 4.66 -8.60
CA PHE A 335 -5.62 3.72 -8.75
C PHE A 335 -6.77 4.32 -9.59
N ILE A 336 -7.17 5.56 -9.28
CA ILE A 336 -8.20 6.27 -10.04
C ILE A 336 -7.76 6.44 -11.51
N ALA A 337 -6.51 6.79 -11.77
CA ALA A 337 -5.95 6.93 -13.11
C ALA A 337 -6.07 5.62 -13.92
N VAL A 338 -5.79 4.46 -13.31
CA VAL A 338 -5.98 3.15 -13.97
C VAL A 338 -7.43 2.97 -14.40
N ILE A 339 -8.39 3.27 -13.53
CA ILE A 339 -9.82 3.10 -13.83
C ILE A 339 -10.25 4.05 -14.95
N LEU A 340 -9.89 5.31 -14.88
CA LEU A 340 -10.23 6.32 -15.88
C LEU A 340 -9.70 5.94 -17.27
N ILE A 341 -8.42 5.58 -17.36
CA ILE A 341 -7.79 5.15 -18.64
C ILE A 341 -8.48 3.90 -19.18
N THR A 342 -8.77 2.92 -18.32
CA THR A 342 -9.36 1.65 -18.81
C THR A 342 -10.83 1.77 -19.19
N ARG A 343 -11.55 2.79 -18.69
CA ARG A 343 -12.93 3.10 -19.10
C ARG A 343 -13.02 3.86 -20.40
N ASP A 344 -12.12 4.82 -20.60
CA ASP A 344 -12.11 5.66 -21.81
C ASP A 344 -10.65 5.89 -22.26
N PRO A 345 -10.02 4.86 -22.89
CA PRO A 345 -8.62 4.93 -23.29
C PRO A 345 -8.37 6.00 -24.36
N ASP A 346 -9.36 6.27 -25.22
CA ASP A 346 -9.24 7.24 -26.31
C ASP A 346 -9.16 8.67 -25.76
N LYS A 347 -9.96 9.00 -24.75
CA LYS A 347 -9.89 10.28 -24.02
C LYS A 347 -8.47 10.58 -23.52
N TYR A 348 -7.75 9.54 -23.10
CA TYR A 348 -6.40 9.69 -22.53
C TYR A 348 -5.29 9.31 -23.53
N GLY A 349 -5.62 9.13 -24.82
CA GLY A 349 -4.64 8.87 -25.89
C GLY A 349 -3.82 7.59 -25.70
N LEU A 350 -4.41 6.56 -25.11
CA LEU A 350 -3.80 5.27 -24.84
C LEU A 350 -4.50 4.15 -25.62
N ALA A 351 -3.88 3.65 -26.68
CA ALA A 351 -4.33 2.44 -27.34
C ALA A 351 -4.03 1.23 -26.43
N LEU A 352 -5.07 0.64 -25.88
CA LEU A 352 -4.94 -0.54 -25.02
C LEU A 352 -4.76 -1.80 -25.88
N PRO A 353 -3.79 -2.67 -25.58
CA PRO A 353 -3.60 -3.93 -26.31
C PRO A 353 -4.70 -4.94 -25.94
N ALA A 354 -4.83 -6.03 -26.72
CA ALA A 354 -5.68 -7.14 -26.30
C ALA A 354 -5.22 -7.73 -24.96
N ALA A 355 -6.14 -7.86 -24.02
CA ALA A 355 -5.87 -8.54 -22.75
C ALA A 355 -5.66 -10.04 -22.95
N TYR A 356 -4.89 -10.69 -22.08
CA TYR A 356 -4.74 -12.15 -22.11
C TYR A 356 -6.07 -12.83 -21.76
N ALA A 357 -6.29 -14.03 -22.29
CA ALA A 357 -7.46 -14.82 -21.96
C ALA A 357 -7.46 -15.22 -20.46
N PRO A 358 -8.64 -15.27 -19.82
CA PRO A 358 -8.73 -15.67 -18.41
C PRO A 358 -8.13 -17.06 -18.15
N VAL A 359 -7.45 -17.20 -17.03
CA VAL A 359 -6.90 -18.49 -16.58
C VAL A 359 -8.07 -19.44 -16.30
N ARG A 360 -8.01 -20.61 -16.92
CA ARG A 360 -8.94 -21.72 -16.69
C ARG A 360 -8.16 -22.93 -16.22
N HIS A 361 -8.67 -23.60 -15.23
CA HIS A 361 -8.09 -24.85 -14.71
C HIS A 361 -9.19 -25.74 -14.16
N GLU A 362 -8.84 -26.99 -13.97
CA GLU A 362 -9.52 -27.93 -13.09
C GLU A 362 -8.58 -28.36 -11.97
N SER A 363 -9.10 -28.89 -10.88
CA SER A 363 -8.30 -29.27 -9.71
C SER A 363 -8.30 -30.78 -9.51
N VAL A 364 -7.12 -31.33 -9.21
CA VAL A 364 -6.97 -32.75 -8.88
C VAL A 364 -6.22 -32.91 -7.57
N THR A 365 -6.70 -33.78 -6.68
CA THR A 365 -6.05 -34.02 -5.39
C THR A 365 -4.84 -34.93 -5.57
N VAL A 366 -3.65 -34.39 -5.28
CA VAL A 366 -2.37 -35.11 -5.26
C VAL A 366 -1.94 -35.30 -3.81
N ARG A 367 -1.62 -36.56 -3.42
CA ARG A 367 -1.38 -36.94 -2.00
C ARG A 367 0.09 -37.12 -1.64
N LYS A 368 1.00 -36.72 -2.49
CA LYS A 368 2.45 -36.82 -2.28
C LYS A 368 3.20 -35.73 -2.99
N PRO A 369 4.42 -35.42 -2.60
CA PRO A 369 5.27 -34.52 -3.37
C PRO A 369 5.57 -35.06 -4.77
N VAL A 370 5.21 -34.28 -5.78
CA VAL A 370 5.49 -34.54 -7.20
C VAL A 370 6.10 -33.27 -7.81
N LYS A 371 7.25 -33.41 -8.46
CA LYS A 371 7.89 -32.28 -9.15
C LYS A 371 7.04 -31.87 -10.34
N LEU A 372 6.66 -30.59 -10.46
CA LEU A 372 5.78 -30.11 -11.53
C LEU A 372 6.38 -30.31 -12.91
N SER A 373 7.71 -30.14 -13.09
CA SER A 373 8.37 -30.36 -14.36
C SER A 373 8.28 -31.81 -14.82
N VAL A 374 8.37 -32.79 -13.91
CA VAL A 374 8.24 -34.22 -14.24
C VAL A 374 6.79 -34.54 -14.62
N LEU A 375 5.84 -33.97 -13.87
CA LEU A 375 4.42 -34.17 -14.16
C LEU A 375 4.03 -33.50 -15.50
N SER A 376 4.52 -32.28 -15.78
CA SER A 376 4.31 -31.61 -17.09
C SER A 376 4.81 -32.46 -18.24
N THR A 377 6.01 -33.03 -18.12
CA THR A 377 6.57 -33.94 -19.15
C THR A 377 5.69 -35.19 -19.35
N ALA A 378 5.23 -35.82 -18.26
CA ALA A 378 4.36 -37.00 -18.34
C ALA A 378 2.99 -36.68 -18.99
N LEU A 379 2.52 -35.44 -18.88
CA LEU A 379 1.29 -34.97 -19.48
C LEU A 379 1.46 -34.45 -20.92
N GLY A 380 2.69 -34.28 -21.40
CA GLY A 380 2.98 -33.65 -22.69
C GLY A 380 2.76 -32.13 -22.67
N LEU A 381 2.85 -31.51 -21.48
CA LEU A 381 2.71 -30.06 -21.28
C LEU A 381 4.08 -29.38 -21.26
N GLU A 382 4.10 -28.08 -21.54
CA GLU A 382 5.30 -27.28 -21.31
C GLU A 382 5.65 -27.23 -19.80
N SER A 383 6.94 -27.26 -19.48
CA SER A 383 7.42 -27.34 -18.07
C SER A 383 6.91 -26.18 -17.19
N ALA A 384 6.66 -25.01 -17.80
CA ALA A 384 6.21 -23.82 -17.08
C ALA A 384 4.68 -23.78 -16.83
N GLU A 385 3.89 -24.62 -17.53
CA GLU A 385 2.43 -24.50 -17.54
C GLU A 385 1.80 -24.84 -16.19
N LEU A 386 2.20 -25.97 -15.58
CA LEU A 386 1.73 -26.32 -14.24
C LEU A 386 2.24 -25.34 -13.16
N ALA A 387 3.45 -24.81 -13.31
CA ALA A 387 4.00 -23.81 -12.39
C ALA A 387 3.28 -22.45 -12.51
N PHE A 388 2.79 -22.12 -13.71
CA PHE A 388 1.97 -20.93 -13.95
C PHE A 388 0.59 -21.05 -13.28
N LEU A 389 -0.05 -22.22 -13.36
CA LEU A 389 -1.34 -22.47 -12.72
C LEU A 389 -1.24 -22.57 -11.18
N ASN A 390 -0.07 -22.92 -10.65
CA ASN A 390 0.17 -23.14 -9.22
C ASN A 390 1.32 -22.24 -8.71
N PRO A 391 1.21 -20.91 -8.83
CA PRO A 391 2.29 -20.00 -8.47
C PRO A 391 2.64 -20.04 -6.98
N GLU A 392 1.75 -20.51 -6.12
CA GLU A 392 1.91 -20.68 -4.69
C GLU A 392 2.88 -21.79 -4.29
N LEU A 393 3.20 -22.72 -5.18
CA LEU A 393 4.14 -23.81 -4.91
C LEU A 393 5.59 -23.31 -4.95
N ARG A 394 6.22 -23.25 -3.78
CA ARG A 394 7.55 -22.64 -3.56
C ARG A 394 8.71 -23.47 -4.10
N LEU A 395 8.52 -24.78 -4.20
CA LEU A 395 9.53 -25.73 -4.68
C LEU A 395 9.23 -26.27 -6.08
N ASP A 396 8.26 -25.67 -6.80
CA ASP A 396 7.69 -26.23 -8.03
C ASP A 396 7.36 -27.71 -7.88
N SER A 397 6.76 -28.06 -6.77
CA SER A 397 6.37 -29.41 -6.37
C SER A 397 5.13 -29.36 -5.46
N THR A 398 4.26 -30.34 -5.57
CA THR A 398 3.17 -30.52 -4.60
C THR A 398 3.74 -30.81 -3.21
N PRO A 399 3.01 -30.46 -2.12
CA PRO A 399 3.47 -30.70 -0.76
C PRO A 399 3.33 -32.16 -0.34
N ASP A 400 3.90 -32.50 0.83
CA ASP A 400 3.78 -33.82 1.46
C ASP A 400 2.48 -33.92 2.31
N ARG A 401 1.38 -33.62 1.66
CA ARG A 401 0.00 -33.73 2.17
C ARG A 401 -0.97 -33.70 1.01
N ASP A 402 -2.25 -33.93 1.27
CA ASP A 402 -3.30 -33.73 0.27
C ASP A 402 -3.27 -32.28 -0.24
N TYR A 403 -3.27 -32.13 -1.54
CA TYR A 403 -3.17 -30.84 -2.19
C TYR A 403 -3.94 -30.84 -3.50
N ASP A 404 -4.79 -29.83 -3.70
CA ASP A 404 -5.57 -29.64 -4.92
C ASP A 404 -4.72 -28.89 -5.95
N LEU A 405 -4.07 -29.69 -6.81
CA LEU A 405 -3.23 -29.21 -7.89
C LEU A 405 -4.11 -28.71 -9.04
N LYS A 406 -3.89 -27.47 -9.48
CA LYS A 406 -4.53 -26.88 -10.66
C LYS A 406 -3.84 -27.41 -11.92
N VAL A 407 -4.63 -27.94 -12.84
CA VAL A 407 -4.18 -28.47 -14.12
C VAL A 407 -5.01 -27.86 -15.27
N PRO A 408 -4.54 -27.85 -16.51
CA PRO A 408 -5.35 -27.39 -17.64
C PRO A 408 -6.65 -28.20 -17.78
N PRO A 409 -7.74 -27.56 -18.27
CA PRO A 409 -9.01 -28.26 -18.48
C PRO A 409 -8.85 -29.50 -19.38
N GLY A 410 -9.46 -30.63 -18.98
CA GLY A 410 -9.37 -31.91 -19.69
C GLY A 410 -8.14 -32.75 -19.34
N TYR A 411 -7.30 -32.31 -18.39
CA TYR A 411 -6.11 -33.05 -17.95
C TYR A 411 -6.29 -33.76 -16.60
N GLY A 412 -7.41 -33.60 -15.91
CA GLY A 412 -7.64 -34.06 -14.55
C GLY A 412 -7.31 -35.51 -14.32
N ASP A 413 -8.00 -36.43 -15.02
CA ASP A 413 -7.80 -37.87 -14.87
C ASP A 413 -6.37 -38.28 -15.25
N ARG A 414 -5.82 -37.72 -16.33
CA ARG A 414 -4.45 -38.00 -16.75
C ARG A 414 -3.42 -37.52 -15.72
N ALA A 415 -3.65 -36.34 -15.14
CA ALA A 415 -2.77 -35.77 -14.12
C ALA A 415 -2.80 -36.61 -12.83
N MET A 416 -3.96 -37.07 -12.41
CA MET A 416 -4.11 -37.96 -11.24
C MET A 416 -3.37 -39.28 -11.45
N GLN A 417 -3.54 -39.93 -12.61
CA GLN A 417 -2.86 -41.19 -12.96
C GLN A 417 -1.34 -40.99 -13.05
N ALA A 418 -0.90 -39.94 -13.76
CA ALA A 418 0.52 -39.65 -13.91
C ALA A 418 1.17 -39.31 -12.55
N ALA A 419 0.52 -38.49 -11.73
CA ALA A 419 1.00 -38.16 -10.38
C ALA A 419 1.13 -39.43 -9.49
N ALA A 420 0.19 -40.39 -9.61
CA ALA A 420 0.27 -41.64 -8.88
C ALA A 420 1.50 -42.47 -9.30
N ALA A 421 1.82 -42.51 -10.59
CA ALA A 421 2.95 -43.28 -11.14
C ALA A 421 4.34 -42.66 -10.91
N ILE A 422 4.43 -41.33 -10.83
CA ILE A 422 5.70 -40.62 -10.60
C ILE A 422 6.24 -40.90 -9.19
N PRO A 423 7.53 -41.21 -9.00
CA PRO A 423 8.13 -41.38 -7.68
C PRO A 423 7.96 -40.15 -6.78
N LYS A 424 7.84 -40.37 -5.47
CA LYS A 424 7.77 -39.28 -4.49
C LYS A 424 9.02 -38.38 -4.64
N TYR A 425 8.79 -37.08 -4.83
CA TYR A 425 9.88 -36.10 -4.84
C TYR A 425 10.35 -35.87 -3.41
N VAL A 426 11.61 -36.04 -3.19
CA VAL A 426 12.29 -35.66 -1.95
C VAL A 426 13.05 -34.37 -2.26
N PRO A 427 12.66 -33.23 -1.63
CA PRO A 427 13.46 -32.01 -1.77
C PRO A 427 14.90 -32.34 -1.36
N PRO A 428 15.92 -31.85 -2.09
CA PRO A 428 17.27 -31.97 -1.59
C PRO A 428 17.23 -31.38 -0.17
N GLU A 429 17.52 -32.23 0.84
CA GLU A 429 17.77 -31.71 2.18
C GLU A 429 18.72 -30.58 1.98
N ALA A 430 18.43 -29.42 2.55
CA ALA A 430 19.34 -28.29 2.50
C ALA A 430 20.65 -28.86 3.00
N SER A 431 21.56 -29.17 2.08
CA SER A 431 22.76 -29.95 2.38
C SER A 431 23.46 -29.21 3.50
N VAL A 432 23.48 -29.79 4.69
CA VAL A 432 24.04 -29.15 5.86
C VAL A 432 25.53 -29.34 5.75
N ALA A 433 26.25 -28.29 5.43
CA ALA A 433 27.69 -28.22 5.53
C ALA A 433 28.06 -27.81 6.97
N TRP A 434 29.26 -28.21 7.38
CA TRP A 434 29.80 -27.80 8.66
C TRP A 434 30.89 -26.75 8.45
N HIS A 435 30.70 -25.61 9.10
CA HIS A 435 31.68 -24.54 9.18
C HIS A 435 32.41 -24.64 10.52
N THR A 436 33.74 -24.79 10.53
CA THR A 436 34.52 -24.63 11.75
C THR A 436 34.74 -23.16 12.00
N ILE A 437 34.24 -22.65 13.12
CA ILE A 437 34.35 -21.25 13.51
C ILE A 437 35.81 -20.88 13.71
N ARG A 438 36.24 -19.81 13.09
CA ARG A 438 37.59 -19.24 13.20
C ARG A 438 37.55 -17.97 14.05
N ALA A 439 38.70 -17.59 14.60
CA ALA A 439 38.79 -16.28 15.28
C ALA A 439 38.43 -15.15 14.29
N GLY A 440 37.55 -14.23 14.72
CA GLY A 440 37.04 -13.14 13.87
C GLY A 440 35.78 -13.47 13.04
N ASP A 441 35.31 -14.72 13.04
CA ASP A 441 34.05 -15.06 12.40
C ASP A 441 32.87 -14.44 13.13
N THR A 442 31.92 -13.94 12.34
CA THR A 442 30.63 -13.46 12.81
C THR A 442 29.52 -14.22 12.07
N LEU A 443 28.31 -14.27 12.65
CA LEU A 443 27.16 -14.86 11.96
C LEU A 443 26.93 -14.20 10.59
N TRP A 444 27.23 -12.91 10.48
CA TRP A 444 27.12 -12.17 9.21
C TRP A 444 28.17 -12.62 8.17
N SER A 445 29.47 -12.69 8.58
CA SER A 445 30.53 -13.12 7.66
C SER A 445 30.33 -14.55 7.17
N ILE A 446 29.88 -15.45 8.06
CA ILE A 446 29.55 -16.83 7.73
C ILE A 446 28.33 -16.89 6.80
N ALA A 447 27.27 -16.15 7.09
CA ALA A 447 26.08 -16.09 6.24
C ALA A 447 26.42 -15.63 4.82
N ARG A 448 27.25 -14.59 4.68
CA ARG A 448 27.74 -14.10 3.39
C ARG A 448 28.56 -15.13 2.64
N LYS A 449 29.48 -15.83 3.35
CA LYS A 449 30.34 -16.86 2.79
C LYS A 449 29.55 -18.02 2.17
N TYR A 450 28.46 -18.42 2.82
CA TYR A 450 27.65 -19.56 2.39
C TYR A 450 26.37 -19.15 1.62
N GLY A 451 26.22 -17.87 1.27
CA GLY A 451 25.08 -17.38 0.51
C GLY A 451 23.73 -17.57 1.22
N THR A 452 23.72 -17.47 2.55
CA THR A 452 22.55 -17.74 3.40
C THR A 452 22.23 -16.54 4.30
N SER A 453 21.20 -16.66 5.13
CA SER A 453 20.83 -15.66 6.13
C SER A 453 21.30 -16.06 7.54
N ILE A 454 21.51 -15.05 8.39
CA ILE A 454 21.79 -15.26 9.82
C ILE A 454 20.68 -16.09 10.47
N ASP A 455 19.41 -15.83 10.11
CA ASP A 455 18.27 -16.57 10.67
C ASP A 455 18.27 -18.05 10.30
N MET A 456 18.72 -18.38 9.10
CA MET A 456 18.87 -19.77 8.69
C MET A 456 19.97 -20.47 9.50
N ILE A 457 21.12 -19.82 9.68
CA ILE A 457 22.21 -20.38 10.49
C ILE A 457 21.76 -20.57 11.94
N THR A 458 21.13 -19.55 12.54
CA THR A 458 20.69 -19.64 13.94
C THR A 458 19.63 -20.72 14.11
N LYS A 459 18.68 -20.86 13.20
CA LYS A 459 17.66 -21.92 13.20
C LYS A 459 18.26 -23.30 13.10
N LEU A 460 19.25 -23.51 12.20
CA LEU A 460 19.93 -24.81 12.02
C LEU A 460 20.70 -25.26 13.25
N ASN A 461 21.11 -24.33 14.10
CA ASN A 461 21.95 -24.61 15.27
C ASN A 461 21.22 -24.40 16.62
N GLY A 462 19.92 -24.09 16.60
CA GLY A 462 19.19 -23.79 17.84
C GLY A 462 19.75 -22.55 18.59
N MET A 463 20.29 -21.58 17.86
CA MET A 463 20.95 -20.40 18.40
C MET A 463 20.08 -19.14 18.21
N THR A 464 20.46 -18.07 18.90
CA THR A 464 19.91 -16.73 18.71
C THR A 464 20.93 -15.83 17.99
N ARG A 465 20.50 -14.70 17.45
CA ARG A 465 21.40 -13.71 16.84
C ARG A 465 22.46 -13.14 17.80
N LYS A 466 22.21 -13.26 19.13
CA LYS A 466 23.11 -12.81 20.20
C LYS A 466 24.05 -13.91 20.70
N SER A 467 23.94 -15.14 20.18
CA SER A 467 24.77 -16.25 20.61
C SER A 467 26.24 -16.01 20.26
N VAL A 468 27.13 -16.24 21.20
CA VAL A 468 28.57 -16.11 21.00
C VAL A 468 29.10 -17.26 20.16
N LEU A 469 29.88 -16.95 19.12
CA LEU A 469 30.58 -17.91 18.31
C LEU A 469 31.91 -18.25 18.96
N LEU A 470 32.12 -19.51 19.30
CA LEU A 470 33.38 -19.98 19.93
C LEU A 470 34.31 -20.56 18.83
N PRO A 471 35.50 -19.99 18.64
CA PRO A 471 36.50 -20.56 17.71
C PRO A 471 36.77 -22.03 17.97
N GLY A 472 36.93 -22.82 16.90
CA GLY A 472 37.11 -24.26 16.94
C GLY A 472 35.85 -25.09 17.02
N LYS A 473 34.68 -24.50 17.37
CA LYS A 473 33.38 -25.20 17.32
C LYS A 473 32.85 -25.30 15.88
N ARG A 474 32.09 -26.36 15.60
CA ARG A 474 31.45 -26.57 14.31
C ARG A 474 30.05 -25.98 14.30
N LEU A 475 29.75 -25.25 13.27
CA LEU A 475 28.44 -24.61 13.03
C LEU A 475 27.79 -25.23 11.78
N LYS A 476 26.52 -25.65 11.90
CA LYS A 476 25.75 -26.10 10.76
C LYS A 476 25.44 -24.90 9.87
N VAL A 477 25.74 -24.98 8.60
CA VAL A 477 25.43 -23.97 7.58
C VAL A 477 24.75 -24.66 6.41
N PRO A 478 23.85 -23.98 5.65
CA PRO A 478 23.34 -24.55 4.41
C PRO A 478 24.52 -24.86 3.47
N GLY A 479 24.56 -26.08 2.94
CA GLY A 479 25.49 -26.45 1.92
C GLY A 479 25.19 -25.67 0.64
N LYS A 480 26.21 -25.44 -0.19
CA LYS A 480 25.98 -24.93 -1.54
C LYS A 480 25.15 -25.98 -2.28
N SER A 481 23.98 -25.61 -2.78
CA SER A 481 23.35 -26.36 -3.86
C SER A 481 24.32 -26.33 -5.04
N ALA A 482 24.70 -27.50 -5.50
CA ALA A 482 25.49 -27.69 -6.70
C ALA A 482 24.70 -27.18 -7.92
#